data_7ab270e28fb9cf40b15325b7817e5d80
#
_entry.id   7ab270e28fb9cf40b15325b7817e5d80
#
_cell.length_a   1.000
_cell.length_b   1.000
_cell.length_c   1.000
_cell.angle_alpha   90.00
_cell.angle_beta   90.00
_cell.angle_gamma   90.00
#
_symmetry.space_group_name_H-M   'P 1'
#
loop_
_entity.id
_entity.type
_entity.pdbx_description
1 polymer ?
#
loop_
_entity_poly.entity_id
_entity_poly.type
_entity_poly.pdbx_seq_one_letter_code
_entity_poly.pdbx_strand_id
1 'polypeptide(L)'
;MSDGQQVVIGGIMQHIEQCGVHSGDSACSLPPYSLPADVQDAMRAQVKQMAIELGVIGLMNTQLAYQDGKIYVIEVNPRASRTVPFVSKCIGVSLAKVAARCQAGTSLAEQGFTKEIIPTYFSVKEAVFPFNKFPAVDPILGPEMKSTGEVMGVGDTFGEAYGKSQLGANNRIPANGTAFLSVRDMDKDGIVGVGVDLAKLGFKLVATRGTAAVLKAAGLDVQIVNKVQIGRAHV
;
A
#
# COMPACT_ATOMS: atom_id res chain seq x y z
N MET A 1 -3.04 9.11 17.28
CA MET A 1 -2.44 9.88 18.39
C MET A 1 -3.55 10.39 19.28
N SER A 2 -3.46 10.09 20.57
CA SER A 2 -4.44 10.56 21.55
C SER A 2 -3.73 10.97 22.85
N ASP A 3 -4.26 11.96 23.55
CA ASP A 3 -3.86 12.34 24.91
C ASP A 3 -4.96 11.99 25.95
N GLY A 4 -5.97 11.21 25.53
CA GLY A 4 -7.13 10.83 26.34
C GLY A 4 -8.32 11.80 26.19
N GLN A 5 -8.13 12.97 25.62
CA GLN A 5 -9.18 13.98 25.39
C GLN A 5 -9.28 14.36 23.91
N GLN A 6 -8.16 14.60 23.27
CA GLN A 6 -8.05 14.92 21.87
C GLN A 6 -7.44 13.76 21.08
N VAL A 7 -7.94 13.55 19.86
CA VAL A 7 -7.38 12.56 18.92
C VAL A 7 -6.99 13.24 17.61
N VAL A 8 -5.76 13.05 17.19
CA VAL A 8 -5.23 13.52 15.91
C VAL A 8 -4.81 12.31 15.08
N ILE A 9 -5.30 12.23 13.85
CA ILE A 9 -4.87 11.21 12.90
C ILE A 9 -3.44 11.52 12.47
N GLY A 10 -2.54 10.55 12.62
CA GLY A 10 -1.14 10.68 12.22
C GLY A 10 -0.95 10.54 10.70
N GLY A 11 -1.83 9.77 10.07
CA GLY A 11 -1.87 9.58 8.62
C GLY A 11 -2.74 8.38 8.26
N ILE A 12 -3.30 8.40 7.06
CA ILE A 12 -4.01 7.28 6.44
C ILE A 12 -3.10 6.68 5.38
N MET A 13 -2.81 5.39 5.49
CA MET A 13 -2.03 4.67 4.50
C MET A 13 -2.94 3.73 3.72
N GLN A 14 -2.85 3.78 2.40
CA GLN A 14 -3.53 2.84 1.53
C GLN A 14 -2.58 1.71 1.17
N HIS A 15 -2.97 0.46 1.46
CA HIS A 15 -2.23 -0.73 1.05
C HIS A 15 -2.39 -0.98 -0.45
N ILE A 16 -1.32 -1.48 -1.10
CA ILE A 16 -1.33 -1.88 -2.50
C ILE A 16 -1.81 -3.33 -2.61
N GLU A 17 -1.35 -4.20 -1.72
CA GLU A 17 -1.81 -5.58 -1.63
C GLU A 17 -3.23 -5.64 -1.07
N GLN A 18 -3.97 -6.64 -1.51
CA GLN A 18 -5.32 -6.90 -1.03
C GLN A 18 -5.35 -7.31 0.46
N CYS A 19 -6.52 -7.15 1.07
CA CYS A 19 -6.77 -7.63 2.44
C CYS A 19 -6.47 -9.14 2.55
N GLY A 20 -5.79 -9.53 3.64
CA GLY A 20 -5.31 -10.89 3.88
C GLY A 20 -3.79 -11.04 3.82
N VAL A 21 -3.09 -10.11 3.17
CA VAL A 21 -1.63 -10.00 3.27
C VAL A 21 -1.27 -9.26 4.55
N HIS A 22 -0.26 -9.76 5.26
CA HIS A 22 0.22 -9.13 6.49
C HIS A 22 0.67 -7.68 6.24
N SER A 23 0.28 -6.75 7.11
CA SER A 23 0.57 -5.32 6.93
C SER A 23 2.06 -4.98 6.85
N GLY A 24 2.93 -5.78 7.46
CA GLY A 24 4.39 -5.66 7.34
C GLY A 24 4.91 -5.98 5.95
N ASP A 25 4.22 -6.85 5.21
CA ASP A 25 4.59 -7.32 3.87
C ASP A 25 3.92 -6.50 2.77
N SER A 26 2.94 -5.67 3.11
CA SER A 26 2.23 -4.83 2.15
C SER A 26 2.98 -3.54 1.87
N ALA A 27 3.05 -3.17 0.60
CA ALA A 27 3.41 -1.82 0.21
C ALA A 27 2.27 -0.85 0.59
N CYS A 28 2.61 0.35 1.01
CA CYS A 28 1.62 1.33 1.46
C CYS A 28 1.96 2.72 0.93
N SER A 29 0.93 3.44 0.47
CA SER A 29 1.04 4.85 0.07
C SER A 29 0.47 5.78 1.15
N LEU A 30 1.19 6.84 1.46
CA LEU A 30 0.73 7.99 2.23
C LEU A 30 1.05 9.27 1.44
N PRO A 31 0.05 10.11 1.13
CA PRO A 31 -1.39 9.91 1.35
C PRO A 31 -1.96 8.74 0.49
N PRO A 32 -3.23 8.33 0.73
CA PRO A 32 -3.92 7.38 -0.14
C PRO A 32 -3.93 7.85 -1.59
N TYR A 33 -3.73 6.93 -2.55
CA TYR A 33 -3.63 7.28 -3.96
C TYR A 33 -4.95 7.11 -4.74
N SER A 34 -5.88 6.29 -4.25
CA SER A 34 -7.17 6.03 -4.92
C SER A 34 -8.38 5.97 -3.99
N LEU A 35 -8.18 6.04 -2.66
CA LEU A 35 -9.28 5.99 -1.70
C LEU A 35 -10.07 7.32 -1.73
N PRO A 36 -11.40 7.31 -1.94
CA PRO A 36 -12.22 8.50 -1.98
C PRO A 36 -12.13 9.35 -0.70
N ALA A 37 -12.24 10.67 -0.82
CA ALA A 37 -12.07 11.59 0.31
C ALA A 37 -13.15 11.41 1.38
N ASP A 38 -14.40 11.19 1.00
CA ASP A 38 -15.53 10.92 1.89
C ASP A 38 -15.33 9.64 2.71
N VAL A 39 -14.75 8.60 2.09
CA VAL A 39 -14.40 7.36 2.79
C VAL A 39 -13.27 7.61 3.79
N GLN A 40 -12.25 8.40 3.41
CA GLN A 40 -11.18 8.80 4.32
C GLN A 40 -11.73 9.57 5.53
N ASP A 41 -12.68 10.47 5.32
CA ASP A 41 -13.31 11.24 6.40
C ASP A 41 -14.14 10.35 7.33
N ALA A 42 -14.88 9.39 6.78
CA ALA A 42 -15.59 8.39 7.57
C ALA A 42 -14.62 7.53 8.41
N MET A 43 -13.49 7.11 7.84
CA MET A 43 -12.45 6.38 8.57
C MET A 43 -11.86 7.23 9.70
N ARG A 44 -11.57 8.52 9.45
CA ARG A 44 -11.09 9.45 10.49
C ARG A 44 -12.05 9.54 11.67
N ALA A 45 -13.35 9.69 11.38
CA ALA A 45 -14.38 9.79 12.41
C ALA A 45 -14.46 8.51 13.26
N GLN A 46 -14.50 7.33 12.61
CA GLN A 46 -14.56 6.05 13.31
C GLN A 46 -13.32 5.81 14.18
N VAL A 47 -12.12 6.07 13.65
CA VAL A 47 -10.87 5.86 14.38
C VAL A 47 -10.75 6.81 15.58
N LYS A 48 -11.19 8.06 15.44
CA LYS A 48 -11.21 9.00 16.57
C LYS A 48 -12.16 8.53 17.67
N GLN A 49 -13.36 8.08 17.32
CA GLN A 49 -14.32 7.54 18.28
C GLN A 49 -13.75 6.32 19.00
N MET A 50 -13.20 5.36 18.26
CA MET A 50 -12.57 4.16 18.85
C MET A 50 -11.43 4.52 19.82
N ALA A 51 -10.61 5.52 19.49
CA ALA A 51 -9.51 5.92 20.36
C ALA A 51 -10.00 6.52 21.69
N ILE A 52 -11.09 7.29 21.67
CA ILE A 52 -11.70 7.84 22.89
C ILE A 52 -12.35 6.73 23.71
N GLU A 53 -13.18 5.89 23.11
CA GLU A 53 -13.88 4.78 23.81
C GLU A 53 -12.92 3.78 24.45
N LEU A 54 -11.77 3.54 23.82
CA LEU A 54 -10.71 2.67 24.36
C LEU A 54 -9.80 3.38 25.37
N GLY A 55 -10.00 4.66 25.65
CA GLY A 55 -9.17 5.41 26.59
C GLY A 55 -7.70 5.50 26.16
N VAL A 56 -7.41 5.57 24.86
CA VAL A 56 -6.04 5.53 24.34
C VAL A 56 -5.27 6.77 24.75
N ILE A 57 -4.09 6.57 25.34
CA ILE A 57 -3.08 7.63 25.56
C ILE A 57 -1.80 7.22 24.82
N GLY A 58 -1.41 8.02 23.84
CA GLY A 58 -0.28 7.74 22.95
C GLY A 58 -0.72 7.31 21.55
N LEU A 59 -0.21 6.19 21.06
CA LEU A 59 -0.42 5.70 19.70
C LEU A 59 -1.49 4.60 19.64
N MET A 60 -2.29 4.64 18.59
CA MET A 60 -3.16 3.56 18.15
C MET A 60 -2.99 3.36 16.65
N ASN A 61 -2.90 2.12 16.22
CA ASN A 61 -2.92 1.72 14.82
C ASN A 61 -4.18 0.91 14.56
N THR A 62 -4.92 1.26 13.51
CA THR A 62 -6.15 0.57 13.12
C THR A 62 -6.02 0.11 11.68
N GLN A 63 -6.34 -1.15 11.41
CA GLN A 63 -6.46 -1.69 10.06
C GLN A 63 -7.93 -1.75 9.68
N LEU A 64 -8.23 -1.16 8.55
CA LEU A 64 -9.57 -1.08 7.97
C LEU A 64 -9.55 -1.70 6.57
N ALA A 65 -10.64 -2.34 6.19
CA ALA A 65 -10.91 -2.72 4.81
C ALA A 65 -12.09 -1.91 4.28
N TYR A 66 -12.02 -1.55 3.00
CA TYR A 66 -13.11 -0.89 2.29
C TYR A 66 -13.56 -1.76 1.13
N GLN A 67 -14.84 -2.13 1.12
CA GLN A 67 -15.43 -2.95 0.05
C GLN A 67 -16.91 -2.60 -0.11
N ASP A 68 -17.35 -2.45 -1.35
CA ASP A 68 -18.76 -2.23 -1.71
C ASP A 68 -19.44 -1.09 -0.92
N GLY A 69 -18.73 0.03 -0.76
CA GLY A 69 -19.24 1.20 -0.02
C GLY A 69 -19.19 1.07 1.50
N LYS A 70 -18.64 -0.01 2.05
CA LYS A 70 -18.61 -0.27 3.49
C LYS A 70 -17.18 -0.32 4.02
N ILE A 71 -17.01 0.23 5.23
CA ILE A 71 -15.77 0.16 5.99
C ILE A 71 -15.90 -0.98 7.02
N TYR A 72 -14.90 -1.86 7.03
CA TYR A 72 -14.80 -2.97 7.97
C TYR A 72 -13.59 -2.76 8.87
N VAL A 73 -13.75 -2.92 10.17
CA VAL A 73 -12.64 -2.91 11.13
C VAL A 73 -12.03 -4.31 11.15
N ILE A 74 -10.75 -4.42 10.81
CA ILE A 74 -10.02 -5.69 10.84
C ILE A 74 -9.36 -5.87 12.20
N GLU A 75 -8.60 -4.86 12.65
CA GLU A 75 -7.98 -4.87 13.96
C GLU A 75 -7.71 -3.46 14.49
N VAL A 76 -7.66 -3.35 15.81
CA VAL A 76 -7.28 -2.14 16.52
C VAL A 76 -6.14 -2.47 17.48
N ASN A 77 -5.03 -1.77 17.36
CA ASN A 77 -3.84 -1.95 18.19
C ASN A 77 -3.53 -0.65 18.93
N PRO A 78 -3.91 -0.51 20.24
CA PRO A 78 -3.63 0.69 21.04
C PRO A 78 -2.16 0.70 21.51
N ARG A 79 -1.25 0.69 20.59
CA ARG A 79 0.20 0.66 20.79
C ARG A 79 0.92 1.23 19.56
N ALA A 80 2.22 1.49 19.68
CA ALA A 80 3.08 1.76 18.54
C ALA A 80 3.13 0.57 17.57
N SER A 81 3.27 0.87 16.29
CA SER A 81 3.45 -0.11 15.21
C SER A 81 4.73 0.19 14.42
N ARG A 82 5.16 -0.74 13.58
CA ARG A 82 6.32 -0.52 12.69
C ARG A 82 6.08 0.58 11.66
N THR A 83 4.84 0.93 11.38
CA THR A 83 4.51 2.03 10.46
C THR A 83 4.75 3.42 11.07
N VAL A 84 4.93 3.54 12.39
CA VAL A 84 5.17 4.83 13.06
C VAL A 84 6.41 5.56 12.53
N PRO A 85 7.59 4.92 12.34
CA PRO A 85 8.74 5.57 11.74
C PRO A 85 8.49 6.06 10.30
N PHE A 86 7.79 5.27 9.49
CA PHE A 86 7.42 5.64 8.12
C PHE A 86 6.53 6.89 8.12
N VAL A 87 5.41 6.86 8.85
CA VAL A 87 4.48 8.01 8.93
C VAL A 87 5.21 9.24 9.48
N SER A 88 6.02 9.08 10.51
CA SER A 88 6.79 10.19 11.11
C SER A 88 7.70 10.87 10.09
N LYS A 89 8.37 10.10 9.22
CA LYS A 89 9.21 10.63 8.14
C LYS A 89 8.37 11.35 7.08
N CYS A 90 7.22 10.78 6.72
CA CYS A 90 6.33 11.35 5.71
C CYS A 90 5.78 12.72 6.12
N ILE A 91 5.45 12.91 7.39
CA ILE A 91 4.85 14.17 7.90
C ILE A 91 5.85 15.11 8.56
N GLY A 92 7.11 14.70 8.70
CA GLY A 92 8.16 15.52 9.35
C GLY A 92 8.01 15.66 10.87
N VAL A 93 7.19 14.81 11.52
CA VAL A 93 6.94 14.85 12.97
C VAL A 93 7.23 13.50 13.60
N SER A 94 8.04 13.45 14.64
CA SER A 94 8.30 12.24 15.40
C SER A 94 7.08 11.84 16.25
N LEU A 95 6.20 11.00 15.70
CA LEU A 95 5.00 10.54 16.40
C LEU A 95 5.31 9.76 17.67
N ALA A 96 6.40 9.00 17.70
CA ALA A 96 6.85 8.30 18.90
C ALA A 96 7.19 9.28 20.04
N LYS A 97 7.86 10.40 19.74
CA LYS A 97 8.17 11.45 20.73
C LYS A 97 6.90 12.12 21.24
N VAL A 98 5.96 12.46 20.33
CA VAL A 98 4.67 13.03 20.72
C VAL A 98 3.89 12.06 21.63
N ALA A 99 3.84 10.77 21.28
CA ALA A 99 3.17 9.75 22.07
C ALA A 99 3.77 9.61 23.48
N ALA A 100 5.10 9.54 23.59
CA ALA A 100 5.78 9.43 24.88
C ALA A 100 5.48 10.63 25.80
N ARG A 101 5.38 11.82 25.22
CA ARG A 101 4.98 13.02 25.98
C ARG A 101 3.52 12.98 26.43
N CYS A 102 2.60 12.47 25.58
CA CYS A 102 1.22 12.26 26.00
C CYS A 102 1.13 11.29 27.17
N GLN A 103 1.88 10.19 27.13
CA GLN A 103 1.95 9.23 28.23
C GLN A 103 2.58 9.81 29.51
N ALA A 104 3.45 10.82 29.37
CA ALA A 104 4.00 11.57 30.49
C ALA A 104 3.09 12.73 30.97
N GLY A 105 1.88 12.86 30.42
CA GLY A 105 0.89 13.85 30.86
C GLY A 105 0.88 15.17 30.07
N THR A 106 1.69 15.32 29.02
CA THR A 106 1.67 16.52 28.16
C THR A 106 0.61 16.35 27.06
N SER A 107 -0.36 17.26 26.98
CA SER A 107 -1.43 17.18 25.98
C SER A 107 -0.92 17.40 24.55
N LEU A 108 -1.73 16.98 23.58
CA LEU A 108 -1.45 17.24 22.14
C LEU A 108 -1.43 18.75 21.84
N ALA A 109 -2.27 19.51 22.51
CA ALA A 109 -2.34 20.95 22.36
C ALA A 109 -1.04 21.64 22.83
N GLU A 110 -0.54 21.30 24.02
CA GLU A 110 0.74 21.80 24.53
C GLU A 110 1.93 21.46 23.64
N GLN A 111 1.84 20.35 22.89
CA GLN A 111 2.87 19.93 21.94
C GLN A 111 2.71 20.56 20.55
N GLY A 112 1.65 21.36 20.32
CA GLY A 112 1.34 21.96 19.02
C GLY A 112 0.90 20.93 17.95
N PHE A 113 0.55 19.70 18.35
CA PHE A 113 0.11 18.64 17.45
C PHE A 113 -1.41 18.48 17.50
N THR A 114 -2.13 19.44 16.92
CA THR A 114 -3.60 19.56 17.03
C THR A 114 -4.38 19.18 15.78
N LYS A 115 -3.70 18.97 14.65
CA LYS A 115 -4.30 18.63 13.35
C LYS A 115 -3.47 17.62 12.59
N GLU A 116 -4.15 16.84 11.74
CA GLU A 116 -3.50 15.94 10.78
C GLU A 116 -2.64 16.73 9.80
N ILE A 117 -1.46 16.20 9.48
CA ILE A 117 -0.57 16.73 8.45
C ILE A 117 -0.68 15.80 7.24
N ILE A 118 -1.24 16.32 6.15
CA ILE A 118 -1.35 15.59 4.88
C ILE A 118 -0.25 16.11 3.96
N PRO A 119 0.75 15.28 3.59
CA PRO A 119 1.79 15.70 2.65
C PRO A 119 1.21 16.03 1.27
N THR A 120 1.85 16.97 0.57
CA THR A 120 1.53 17.32 -0.83
C THR A 120 2.23 16.42 -1.85
N TYR A 121 3.07 15.50 -1.38
CA TYR A 121 3.82 14.51 -2.13
C TYR A 121 3.45 13.11 -1.66
N PHE A 122 3.73 12.12 -2.48
CA PHE A 122 3.52 10.72 -2.13
C PHE A 122 4.76 10.11 -1.48
N SER A 123 4.53 9.32 -0.45
CA SER A 123 5.54 8.44 0.14
C SER A 123 5.03 7.00 0.05
N VAL A 124 5.83 6.10 -0.49
CA VAL A 124 5.49 4.68 -0.56
C VAL A 124 6.46 3.89 0.29
N LYS A 125 5.91 3.13 1.24
CA LYS A 125 6.64 2.09 1.97
C LYS A 125 6.63 0.82 1.11
N GLU A 126 7.78 0.19 0.95
CA GLU A 126 7.91 -1.12 0.32
C GLU A 126 8.58 -2.10 1.27
N ALA A 127 8.12 -3.35 1.28
CA ALA A 127 8.70 -4.40 2.09
C ALA A 127 9.98 -4.98 1.44
N VAL A 128 10.95 -5.34 2.25
CA VAL A 128 12.15 -6.03 1.78
C VAL A 128 12.06 -7.50 2.17
N PHE A 129 12.15 -8.38 1.17
CA PHE A 129 12.02 -9.82 1.36
C PHE A 129 13.37 -10.53 1.19
N PRO A 130 13.67 -11.54 2.03
CA PRO A 130 14.92 -12.30 1.94
C PRO A 130 14.84 -13.51 0.98
N PHE A 131 13.88 -13.54 0.04
CA PHE A 131 13.64 -14.71 -0.82
C PHE A 131 14.85 -15.13 -1.66
N ASN A 132 15.70 -14.16 -2.05
CA ASN A 132 16.95 -14.44 -2.76
C ASN A 132 17.98 -15.22 -1.90
N LYS A 133 17.86 -15.16 -0.58
CA LYS A 133 18.71 -15.90 0.37
C LYS A 133 18.14 -17.27 0.75
N PHE A 134 16.84 -17.47 0.53
CA PHE A 134 16.10 -18.66 0.90
C PHE A 134 15.29 -19.20 -0.29
N PRO A 135 15.94 -19.76 -1.32
CA PRO A 135 15.27 -20.13 -2.58
C PRO A 135 14.21 -21.23 -2.45
N ALA A 136 14.19 -21.95 -1.32
CA ALA A 136 13.19 -23.00 -1.06
C ALA A 136 11.93 -22.50 -0.33
N VAL A 137 11.88 -21.20 0.02
CA VAL A 137 10.72 -20.61 0.69
C VAL A 137 9.71 -20.15 -0.35
N ASP A 138 8.44 -20.47 -0.12
CA ASP A 138 7.34 -19.98 -0.95
C ASP A 138 7.23 -18.44 -0.85
N PRO A 139 7.35 -17.70 -1.97
CA PRO A 139 7.23 -16.25 -1.99
C PRO A 139 5.79 -15.73 -1.94
N ILE A 140 4.77 -16.59 -1.99
CA ILE A 140 3.37 -16.14 -1.94
C ILE A 140 3.10 -15.50 -0.60
N LEU A 141 2.63 -14.24 -0.64
CA LEU A 141 2.30 -13.47 0.54
C LEU A 141 0.95 -13.91 1.13
N GLY A 142 0.83 -13.83 2.45
CA GLY A 142 -0.33 -14.25 3.21
C GLY A 142 -0.40 -13.56 4.58
N PRO A 143 -1.12 -14.15 5.54
CA PRO A 143 -1.30 -13.54 6.86
C PRO A 143 -0.05 -13.58 7.73
N GLU A 144 0.94 -14.41 7.40
CA GLU A 144 2.20 -14.49 8.10
C GLU A 144 3.24 -13.55 7.49
N MET A 145 3.94 -12.81 8.34
CA MET A 145 4.96 -11.87 7.90
C MET A 145 6.23 -12.57 7.43
N LYS A 146 6.67 -12.25 6.20
CA LYS A 146 7.91 -12.77 5.58
C LYS A 146 8.99 -11.70 5.39
N SER A 147 8.64 -10.42 5.46
CA SER A 147 9.57 -9.31 5.28
C SER A 147 10.56 -9.18 6.43
N THR A 148 11.78 -8.75 6.11
CA THR A 148 12.87 -8.51 7.08
C THR A 148 13.20 -7.04 7.28
N GLY A 149 12.62 -6.15 6.46
CA GLY A 149 12.84 -4.72 6.53
C GLY A 149 11.86 -3.99 5.63
N GLU A 150 12.01 -2.67 5.60
CA GLU A 150 11.21 -1.80 4.76
C GLU A 150 12.05 -0.64 4.24
N VAL A 151 11.67 -0.11 3.08
CA VAL A 151 12.26 1.06 2.45
C VAL A 151 11.17 2.06 2.10
N MET A 152 11.56 3.29 1.78
CA MET A 152 10.64 4.36 1.43
C MET A 152 11.06 5.01 0.11
N GLY A 153 10.11 5.13 -0.83
CA GLY A 153 10.22 5.99 -2.00
C GLY A 153 9.39 7.25 -1.81
N VAL A 154 9.87 8.39 -2.32
CA VAL A 154 9.17 9.68 -2.26
C VAL A 154 9.13 10.28 -3.66
N GLY A 155 7.98 10.84 -4.06
CA GLY A 155 7.79 11.45 -5.37
C GLY A 155 6.59 12.39 -5.41
N ASP A 156 6.53 13.24 -6.42
CA ASP A 156 5.40 14.15 -6.63
C ASP A 156 4.15 13.40 -7.12
N THR A 157 4.33 12.21 -7.68
CA THR A 157 3.26 11.29 -8.07
C THR A 157 3.40 9.96 -7.36
N PHE A 158 2.26 9.25 -7.21
CA PHE A 158 2.25 7.88 -6.66
C PHE A 158 3.19 6.95 -7.46
N GLY A 159 3.13 6.99 -8.79
CA GLY A 159 3.96 6.13 -9.64
C GLY A 159 5.46 6.37 -9.46
N GLU A 160 5.89 7.62 -9.29
CA GLU A 160 7.28 7.98 -9.01
C GLU A 160 7.73 7.46 -7.63
N ALA A 161 6.92 7.70 -6.60
CA ALA A 161 7.20 7.22 -5.25
C ALA A 161 7.26 5.69 -5.19
N TYR A 162 6.33 5.00 -5.87
CA TYR A 162 6.30 3.56 -5.97
C TYR A 162 7.52 3.00 -6.72
N GLY A 163 7.87 3.58 -7.87
CA GLY A 163 9.06 3.18 -8.62
C GLY A 163 10.34 3.31 -7.79
N LYS A 164 10.49 4.42 -7.06
CA LYS A 164 11.63 4.63 -6.15
C LYS A 164 11.65 3.63 -5.00
N SER A 165 10.50 3.26 -4.43
CA SER A 165 10.43 2.27 -3.37
C SER A 165 10.83 0.88 -3.86
N GLN A 166 10.43 0.48 -5.09
CA GLN A 166 10.87 -0.76 -5.71
C GLN A 166 12.38 -0.81 -5.88
N LEU A 167 12.99 0.25 -6.40
CA LEU A 167 14.44 0.35 -6.52
C LEU A 167 15.14 0.26 -5.15
N GLY A 168 14.58 0.93 -4.13
CA GLY A 168 15.07 0.85 -2.75
C GLY A 168 15.01 -0.55 -2.16
N ALA A 169 14.01 -1.35 -2.54
CA ALA A 169 13.87 -2.76 -2.16
C ALA A 169 14.74 -3.71 -3.00
N ASN A 170 15.61 -3.19 -3.87
CA ASN A 170 16.45 -3.92 -4.84
C ASN A 170 15.63 -4.67 -5.91
N ASN A 171 14.40 -4.28 -6.15
CA ASN A 171 13.60 -4.77 -7.25
C ASN A 171 14.00 -4.04 -8.53
N ARG A 172 14.56 -4.75 -9.49
CA ARG A 172 14.93 -4.17 -10.78
C ARG A 172 13.67 -3.91 -11.59
N ILE A 173 13.49 -2.66 -12.01
CA ILE A 173 12.45 -2.28 -12.96
C ILE A 173 13.08 -2.38 -14.36
N PRO A 174 12.62 -3.31 -15.24
CA PRO A 174 13.18 -3.43 -16.58
C PRO A 174 12.90 -2.16 -17.39
N ALA A 175 13.90 -1.65 -18.10
CA ALA A 175 13.76 -0.52 -19.00
C ALA A 175 13.39 -0.95 -20.43
N ASN A 176 13.50 -2.22 -20.77
CA ASN A 176 13.18 -2.81 -22.08
C ASN A 176 12.91 -4.32 -21.91
N GLY A 177 12.48 -4.96 -22.99
CA GLY A 177 12.27 -6.41 -23.01
C GLY A 177 10.87 -6.79 -23.48
N THR A 178 10.34 -7.87 -22.91
CA THR A 178 9.00 -8.38 -23.23
C THR A 178 8.10 -8.30 -22.01
N ALA A 179 6.97 -7.66 -22.14
CA ALA A 179 5.94 -7.59 -21.10
C ALA A 179 4.86 -8.65 -21.35
N PHE A 180 4.63 -9.52 -20.37
CA PHE A 180 3.53 -10.47 -20.39
C PHE A 180 2.31 -9.88 -19.71
N LEU A 181 1.19 -9.82 -20.43
CA LEU A 181 -0.08 -9.25 -19.97
C LEU A 181 -1.16 -10.34 -19.89
N SER A 182 -1.72 -10.52 -18.71
CA SER A 182 -2.83 -11.45 -18.51
C SER A 182 -3.72 -10.94 -17.40
N VAL A 183 -4.95 -10.55 -17.73
CA VAL A 183 -5.92 -9.99 -16.80
C VAL A 183 -7.24 -10.75 -16.89
N ARG A 184 -8.03 -10.68 -15.82
CA ARG A 184 -9.40 -11.19 -15.80
C ARG A 184 -10.33 -10.28 -16.64
N ASP A 185 -11.54 -10.76 -16.92
CA ASP A 185 -12.43 -10.07 -17.86
C ASP A 185 -12.82 -8.66 -17.43
N MET A 186 -13.05 -8.45 -16.13
CA MET A 186 -13.42 -7.13 -15.60
C MET A 186 -12.30 -6.08 -15.65
N ASP A 187 -11.05 -6.49 -15.83
CA ASP A 187 -9.89 -5.58 -15.87
C ASP A 187 -9.41 -5.31 -17.32
N LYS A 188 -10.12 -5.84 -18.34
CA LYS A 188 -9.71 -5.75 -19.74
C LYS A 188 -9.73 -4.34 -20.29
N ASP A 189 -10.66 -3.51 -19.87
CA ASP A 189 -10.73 -2.12 -20.32
C ASP A 189 -9.53 -1.31 -19.83
N GLY A 190 -9.09 -1.54 -18.58
CA GLY A 190 -7.94 -0.86 -18.00
C GLY A 190 -6.59 -1.28 -18.58
N ILE A 191 -6.46 -2.53 -19.06
CA ILE A 191 -5.18 -3.04 -19.56
C ILE A 191 -4.76 -2.39 -20.87
N VAL A 192 -5.69 -1.82 -21.65
CA VAL A 192 -5.38 -1.17 -22.93
C VAL A 192 -4.43 0.02 -22.72
N GLY A 193 -4.70 0.90 -21.75
CA GLY A 193 -3.82 2.00 -21.41
C GLY A 193 -2.41 1.55 -21.02
N VAL A 194 -2.33 0.53 -20.17
CA VAL A 194 -1.05 -0.07 -19.76
C VAL A 194 -0.30 -0.64 -20.97
N GLY A 195 -0.99 -1.33 -21.87
CA GLY A 195 -0.41 -1.88 -23.11
C GLY A 195 0.15 -0.79 -24.02
N VAL A 196 -0.60 0.32 -24.20
CA VAL A 196 -0.16 1.49 -24.97
C VAL A 196 1.13 2.09 -24.39
N ASP A 197 1.18 2.29 -23.08
CA ASP A 197 2.32 2.91 -22.42
C ASP A 197 3.56 2.01 -22.47
N LEU A 198 3.39 0.71 -22.26
CA LEU A 198 4.48 -0.26 -22.42
C LEU A 198 5.01 -0.29 -23.85
N ALA A 199 4.12 -0.24 -24.86
CA ALA A 199 4.54 -0.20 -26.26
C ALA A 199 5.32 1.09 -26.58
N LYS A 200 4.87 2.27 -26.08
CA LYS A 200 5.61 3.54 -26.21
C LYS A 200 7.00 3.48 -25.57
N LEU A 201 7.14 2.74 -24.47
CA LEU A 201 8.42 2.51 -23.80
C LEU A 201 9.31 1.48 -24.54
N GLY A 202 8.83 0.90 -25.63
CA GLY A 202 9.60 -0.03 -26.46
C GLY A 202 9.54 -1.50 -26.01
N PHE A 203 8.63 -1.85 -25.13
CA PHE A 203 8.42 -3.26 -24.76
C PHE A 203 7.70 -4.02 -25.85
N LYS A 204 8.14 -5.26 -26.12
CA LYS A 204 7.36 -6.24 -26.89
C LYS A 204 6.23 -6.77 -25.99
N LEU A 205 5.02 -6.88 -26.55
CA LEU A 205 3.88 -7.33 -25.80
C LEU A 205 3.55 -8.78 -26.10
N VAL A 206 3.38 -9.59 -25.06
CA VAL A 206 2.82 -10.94 -25.14
C VAL A 206 1.63 -11.05 -24.19
N ALA A 207 0.58 -11.73 -24.59
CA ALA A 207 -0.61 -11.83 -23.76
C ALA A 207 -1.36 -13.16 -23.94
N THR A 208 -2.14 -13.57 -22.92
CA THR A 208 -3.11 -14.65 -23.07
C THR A 208 -4.21 -14.28 -24.06
N ARG A 209 -4.84 -15.27 -24.71
CA ARG A 209 -5.80 -15.06 -25.82
C ARG A 209 -6.82 -13.95 -25.57
N GLY A 210 -7.50 -14.00 -24.40
CA GLY A 210 -8.54 -13.02 -24.09
C GLY A 210 -8.01 -11.59 -23.91
N THR A 211 -6.87 -11.44 -23.26
CA THR A 211 -6.19 -10.14 -23.09
C THR A 211 -5.62 -9.66 -24.43
N ALA A 212 -5.00 -10.55 -25.21
CA ALA A 212 -4.46 -10.21 -26.52
C ALA A 212 -5.54 -9.73 -27.51
N ALA A 213 -6.74 -10.30 -27.46
CA ALA A 213 -7.85 -9.86 -28.32
C ALA A 213 -8.21 -8.40 -28.08
N VAL A 214 -8.30 -7.97 -26.83
CA VAL A 214 -8.61 -6.58 -26.45
C VAL A 214 -7.48 -5.63 -26.85
N LEU A 215 -6.24 -6.00 -26.59
CA LEU A 215 -5.07 -5.19 -26.96
C LEU A 215 -4.92 -5.03 -28.48
N LYS A 216 -5.16 -6.11 -29.26
CA LYS A 216 -5.15 -6.07 -30.73
C LYS A 216 -6.30 -5.22 -31.30
N ALA A 217 -7.49 -5.29 -30.70
CA ALA A 217 -8.61 -4.44 -31.09
C ALA A 217 -8.30 -2.95 -30.87
N ALA A 218 -7.43 -2.62 -29.92
CA ALA A 218 -6.91 -1.28 -29.69
C ALA A 218 -5.70 -0.91 -30.60
N GLY A 219 -5.35 -1.75 -31.56
CA GLY A 219 -4.28 -1.48 -32.54
C GLY A 219 -2.87 -1.82 -32.07
N LEU A 220 -2.71 -2.54 -30.96
CA LEU A 220 -1.40 -2.93 -30.45
C LEU A 220 -0.90 -4.22 -31.10
N ASP A 221 0.40 -4.27 -31.40
CA ASP A 221 1.07 -5.52 -31.82
C ASP A 221 1.34 -6.40 -30.58
N VAL A 222 0.67 -7.55 -30.51
CA VAL A 222 0.71 -8.45 -29.35
C VAL A 222 0.85 -9.89 -29.82
N GLN A 223 1.87 -10.57 -29.33
CA GLN A 223 2.03 -12.00 -29.51
C GLN A 223 1.13 -12.77 -28.54
N ILE A 224 0.40 -13.75 -29.07
CA ILE A 224 -0.46 -14.62 -28.27
C ILE A 224 0.38 -15.74 -27.65
N VAL A 225 0.22 -15.95 -26.35
CA VAL A 225 0.78 -17.10 -25.63
C VAL A 225 -0.34 -17.91 -24.97
N ASN A 226 -0.11 -19.20 -24.85
CA ASN A 226 -1.07 -20.06 -24.18
C ASN A 226 -1.01 -19.84 -22.66
N LYS A 227 -2.20 -19.86 -22.03
CA LYS A 227 -2.26 -19.91 -20.56
C LYS A 227 -1.70 -21.26 -20.12
N VAL A 228 -0.73 -21.25 -19.20
CA VAL A 228 -0.27 -22.48 -18.57
C VAL A 228 -1.45 -23.07 -17.81
N GLN A 229 -1.98 -24.18 -18.28
CA GLN A 229 -2.92 -24.97 -17.48
C GLN A 229 -2.06 -25.68 -16.44
N ILE A 230 -2.28 -25.37 -15.18
CA ILE A 230 -1.79 -26.21 -14.08
C ILE A 230 -2.45 -27.56 -14.30
N GLY A 231 -1.65 -28.57 -14.70
CA GLY A 231 -2.15 -29.92 -14.92
C GLY A 231 -2.93 -30.37 -13.69
N ARG A 232 -4.11 -30.95 -13.89
CA ARG A 232 -4.77 -31.68 -12.80
C ARG A 232 -3.79 -32.72 -12.33
N ALA A 233 -3.38 -32.64 -11.06
CA ALA A 233 -2.72 -33.74 -10.41
C ALA A 233 -3.62 -34.96 -10.62
N HIS A 234 -3.16 -35.95 -11.37
CA HIS A 234 -3.81 -37.21 -11.39
C HIS A 234 -3.68 -37.81 -9.99
N VAL A 235 -4.78 -37.90 -9.26
CA VAL A 235 -4.92 -38.69 -8.06
C VAL A 235 -4.96 -40.16 -8.51
#